data_b1f4ef49fbbb3dfe928a00bf7854a84b
#
_entry.id   b1f4ef49fbbb3dfe928a00bf7854a84b
#
_cell.length_a   1.000
_cell.length_b   1.000
_cell.length_c   1.000
_cell.angle_alpha   90.00
_cell.angle_beta   90.00
_cell.angle_gamma   90.00
#
_symmetry.space_group_name_H-M   'P 1'
#
loop_
_entity.id
_entity.type
_entity.pdbx_description
1 polymer ?
#
loop_
_entity_poly.entity_id
_entity_poly.type
_entity_poly.pdbx_seq_one_letter_code
_entity_poly.pdbx_strand_id
1 'polypeptide(L)'
;MKNNLHVFLGATVADAAARPLHWVYNQKKLNSYIKGKKDFTFLKKNKSPFYNIKTGKVSGYNEIGQVMFQTLLENYEDIEKEFKKNILKNFGPGSKYWKNLNLRSKYKKVKDWRGMIKGPWIHQNIIETVNNIKSNKKISGGVKVNESDGFCAALPYFLYGYDFKSLEKIIRIVTASKISLKYALAKFYIIDFALKGAKDPVHEFIKRFKKNTSFKVIVNDIKKIRRLNSKFHPITIKTVSYTHLTLPTTL
;
A
#
# COMPACT_ATOMS: atom_id res chain seq x y z
N MET A 1 -4.30 25.91 -2.48
CA MET A 1 -4.56 24.46 -2.50
C MET A 1 -5.11 24.04 -1.13
N LYS A 2 -6.26 23.32 -1.08
CA LYS A 2 -6.69 22.71 0.18
C LYS A 2 -5.70 21.60 0.52
N ASN A 3 -4.98 21.77 1.60
CA ASN A 3 -4.04 20.75 2.07
C ASN A 3 -4.84 19.59 2.69
N ASN A 4 -4.88 18.46 2.00
CA ASN A 4 -5.59 17.25 2.45
C ASN A 4 -4.70 16.34 3.32
N LEU A 5 -3.71 16.91 3.99
CA LEU A 5 -2.75 16.18 4.83
C LEU A 5 -3.42 15.28 5.89
N HIS A 6 -4.57 15.71 6.42
CA HIS A 6 -5.34 14.91 7.37
C HIS A 6 -5.75 13.52 6.81
N VAL A 7 -5.92 13.39 5.49
CA VAL A 7 -6.19 12.09 4.84
C VAL A 7 -4.96 11.17 4.92
N PHE A 8 -3.76 11.72 4.70
CA PHE A 8 -2.52 10.96 4.84
C PHE A 8 -2.26 10.56 6.30
N LEU A 9 -2.51 11.45 7.25
CA LEU A 9 -2.42 11.13 8.67
C LEU A 9 -3.40 10.02 9.06
N GLY A 10 -4.65 10.10 8.59
CA GLY A 10 -5.66 9.04 8.79
C GLY A 10 -5.21 7.70 8.21
N ALA A 11 -4.66 7.70 6.99
CA ALA A 11 -4.12 6.49 6.36
C ALA A 11 -2.93 5.91 7.15
N THR A 12 -2.06 6.77 7.70
CA THR A 12 -0.93 6.35 8.55
C THR A 12 -1.39 5.70 9.85
N VAL A 13 -2.37 6.28 10.52
CA VAL A 13 -2.95 5.71 11.75
C VAL A 13 -3.66 4.38 11.45
N ALA A 14 -4.42 4.32 10.36
CA ALA A 14 -5.12 3.10 9.94
C ALA A 14 -4.14 1.97 9.58
N ASP A 15 -3.06 2.28 8.87
CA ASP A 15 -2.00 1.31 8.56
C ASP A 15 -1.33 0.79 9.83
N ALA A 16 -0.96 1.67 10.77
CA ALA A 16 -0.34 1.28 12.03
C ALA A 16 -1.28 0.41 12.90
N ALA A 17 -2.60 0.69 12.88
CA ALA A 17 -3.60 -0.11 13.58
C ALA A 17 -3.81 -1.48 12.91
N ALA A 18 -3.84 -1.54 11.58
CA ALA A 18 -4.07 -2.77 10.81
C ALA A 18 -2.82 -3.67 10.74
N ARG A 19 -1.62 -3.09 10.79
CA ARG A 19 -0.35 -3.80 10.60
C ARG A 19 -0.16 -5.05 11.47
N PRO A 20 -0.57 -5.11 12.73
CA PRO A 20 -0.46 -6.34 13.53
C PRO A 20 -1.19 -7.54 12.95
N LEU A 21 -2.13 -7.33 12.02
CA LEU A 21 -2.92 -8.36 11.35
C LEU A 21 -2.50 -8.57 9.88
N HIS A 22 -1.52 -7.85 9.37
CA HIS A 22 -1.06 -8.03 7.98
C HIS A 22 -0.66 -9.48 7.73
N TRP A 23 -1.07 -10.02 6.57
CA TRP A 23 -0.85 -11.40 6.13
C TRP A 23 -1.48 -12.50 7.03
N VAL A 24 -2.45 -12.14 7.85
CA VAL A 24 -3.30 -13.11 8.54
C VAL A 24 -4.49 -13.41 7.65
N TYR A 25 -4.32 -14.34 6.70
CA TYR A 25 -5.37 -14.68 5.71
C TYR A 25 -6.44 -15.65 6.23
N ASN A 26 -6.13 -16.40 7.29
CA ASN A 26 -7.10 -17.33 7.86
C ASN A 26 -8.19 -16.55 8.60
N GLN A 27 -9.41 -16.56 8.03
CA GLN A 27 -10.55 -15.81 8.54
C GLN A 27 -10.94 -16.18 9.98
N LYS A 28 -10.86 -17.49 10.34
CA LYS A 28 -11.16 -17.93 11.71
C LYS A 28 -10.15 -17.34 12.72
N LYS A 29 -8.85 -17.37 12.38
CA LYS A 29 -7.80 -16.72 13.19
C LYS A 29 -8.00 -15.22 13.27
N LEU A 30 -8.27 -14.56 12.14
CA LEU A 30 -8.51 -13.12 12.11
C LEU A 30 -9.67 -12.74 13.04
N ASN A 31 -10.80 -13.44 12.91
CA ASN A 31 -11.98 -13.21 13.75
C ASN A 31 -11.69 -13.45 15.24
N SER A 32 -10.88 -14.47 15.59
CA SER A 32 -10.50 -14.72 16.99
C SER A 32 -9.65 -13.58 17.58
N TYR A 33 -8.84 -12.90 16.76
CA TYR A 33 -8.00 -11.79 17.21
C TYR A 33 -8.78 -10.48 17.45
N ILE A 34 -9.89 -10.30 16.73
CA ILE A 34 -10.75 -9.11 16.83
C ILE A 34 -12.04 -9.33 17.61
N LYS A 35 -12.33 -10.58 18.05
CA LYS A 35 -13.54 -10.94 18.80
C LYS A 35 -13.69 -10.06 20.04
N GLY A 36 -14.90 -9.52 20.25
CA GLY A 36 -15.22 -8.67 21.38
C GLY A 36 -14.69 -7.23 21.30
N LYS A 37 -14.02 -6.85 20.18
CA LYS A 37 -13.58 -5.47 19.97
C LYS A 37 -14.63 -4.70 19.19
N LYS A 38 -15.20 -3.67 19.80
CA LYS A 38 -16.20 -2.80 19.17
C LYS A 38 -15.54 -1.78 18.23
N ASP A 39 -14.32 -1.34 18.55
CA ASP A 39 -13.61 -0.28 17.85
C ASP A 39 -12.29 -0.77 17.26
N PHE A 40 -11.80 -0.05 16.24
CA PHE A 40 -10.46 -0.22 15.69
C PHE A 40 -9.41 0.26 16.70
N THR A 41 -8.99 -0.65 17.57
CA THR A 41 -7.91 -0.38 18.52
C THR A 41 -6.61 -1.04 18.05
N PHE A 42 -5.50 -0.43 18.42
CA PHE A 42 -4.20 -1.06 18.22
C PHE A 42 -4.14 -2.37 19.01
N LEU A 43 -3.87 -3.48 18.32
CA LEU A 43 -3.65 -4.75 19.00
C LEU A 43 -2.36 -4.68 19.83
N LYS A 44 -2.43 -5.08 21.09
CA LYS A 44 -1.27 -5.08 21.99
C LYS A 44 -0.12 -5.98 21.50
N LYS A 45 -0.45 -7.09 20.81
CA LYS A 45 0.53 -8.05 20.29
C LYS A 45 0.43 -8.14 18.78
N ASN A 46 1.58 -8.14 18.12
CA ASN A 46 1.67 -8.42 16.70
C ASN A 46 1.28 -9.87 16.40
N LYS A 47 0.40 -10.07 15.42
CA LYS A 47 -0.09 -11.36 14.93
C LYS A 47 0.39 -11.67 13.51
N SER A 48 0.97 -10.67 12.84
CA SER A 48 1.54 -10.85 11.51
C SER A 48 2.72 -11.82 11.54
N PRO A 49 2.78 -12.79 10.61
CA PRO A 49 3.91 -13.72 10.53
C PRO A 49 5.19 -13.09 9.98
N PHE A 50 5.09 -11.88 9.38
CA PHE A 50 6.20 -11.24 8.67
C PHE A 50 6.76 -10.01 9.39
N TYR A 51 5.95 -9.36 10.23
CA TYR A 51 6.39 -8.18 10.96
C TYR A 51 6.67 -8.52 12.42
N ASN A 52 7.92 -8.38 12.82
CA ASN A 52 8.30 -8.46 14.21
C ASN A 52 8.74 -7.07 14.69
N ILE A 53 7.81 -6.12 14.69
CA ILE A 53 8.02 -4.75 15.13
C ILE A 53 6.93 -4.34 16.14
N LYS A 54 7.26 -3.34 16.97
CA LYS A 54 6.35 -2.85 18.02
C LYS A 54 5.02 -2.39 17.45
N THR A 55 3.94 -2.58 18.22
CA THR A 55 2.62 -2.01 17.94
C THR A 55 2.70 -0.49 17.79
N GLY A 56 1.88 0.08 16.93
CA GLY A 56 1.88 1.51 16.61
C GLY A 56 2.92 1.93 15.56
N LYS A 57 3.82 1.03 15.14
CA LYS A 57 4.68 1.27 13.98
C LYS A 57 3.96 0.93 12.69
N VAL A 58 4.22 1.68 11.64
CA VAL A 58 3.61 1.50 10.32
C VAL A 58 4.23 0.34 9.54
N SER A 59 3.57 -0.06 8.45
CA SER A 59 4.09 -1.04 7.50
C SER A 59 5.00 -0.40 6.46
N GLY A 60 5.69 -1.24 5.66
CA GLY A 60 6.47 -0.79 4.51
C GLY A 60 5.63 -0.05 3.46
N TYR A 61 4.33 -0.33 3.36
CA TYR A 61 3.40 0.41 2.50
C TYR A 61 3.27 1.87 2.92
N ASN A 62 3.14 2.14 4.21
CA ASN A 62 3.08 3.52 4.68
C ASN A 62 4.46 4.19 4.67
N GLU A 63 5.53 3.47 5.00
CA GLU A 63 6.88 4.06 5.02
C GLU A 63 7.32 4.57 3.65
N ILE A 64 6.95 3.92 2.52
CA ILE A 64 7.23 4.47 1.19
C ILE A 64 6.45 5.77 0.92
N GLY A 65 5.24 5.88 1.43
CA GLY A 65 4.46 7.12 1.41
C GLY A 65 5.13 8.23 2.24
N GLN A 66 5.65 7.89 3.43
CA GLN A 66 6.40 8.86 4.25
C GLN A 66 7.65 9.39 3.54
N VAL A 67 8.35 8.53 2.77
CA VAL A 67 9.50 8.95 1.96
C VAL A 67 9.08 9.95 0.88
N MET A 68 7.94 9.73 0.20
CA MET A 68 7.40 10.71 -0.73
C MET A 68 6.99 12.00 -0.01
N PHE A 69 6.32 11.90 1.13
CA PHE A 69 5.90 13.06 1.90
C PHE A 69 7.09 13.94 2.32
N GLN A 70 8.18 13.32 2.79
CA GLN A 70 9.43 14.06 3.08
C GLN A 70 10.01 14.72 1.84
N THR A 71 10.02 14.01 0.69
CA THR A 71 10.49 14.59 -0.58
C THR A 71 9.69 15.83 -0.97
N LEU A 72 8.37 15.85 -0.73
CA LEU A 72 7.53 17.02 -1.01
C LEU A 72 7.78 18.19 -0.07
N LEU A 73 8.06 17.92 1.21
CA LEU A 73 8.37 18.98 2.20
C LEU A 73 9.66 19.71 1.92
N GLU A 74 10.63 19.06 1.31
CA GLU A 74 11.93 19.63 0.95
C GLU A 74 11.87 20.49 -0.33
N ASN A 75 10.69 20.55 -0.99
CA ASN A 75 10.35 21.43 -2.11
C ASN A 75 11.36 21.43 -3.28
N TYR A 76 11.77 20.24 -3.70
CA TYR A 76 12.68 20.07 -4.83
C TYR A 76 12.04 20.43 -6.18
N GLU A 77 12.83 20.93 -7.12
CA GLU A 77 12.41 21.19 -8.50
C GLU A 77 12.09 19.89 -9.26
N ASP A 78 12.92 18.85 -9.09
CA ASP A 78 12.72 17.51 -9.70
C ASP A 78 12.34 16.48 -8.64
N ILE A 79 11.06 16.42 -8.33
CA ILE A 79 10.50 15.49 -7.34
C ILE A 79 10.75 14.03 -7.73
N GLU A 80 10.69 13.68 -9.03
CA GLU A 80 10.89 12.29 -9.48
C GLU A 80 12.32 11.82 -9.18
N LYS A 81 13.30 12.64 -9.47
CA LYS A 81 14.72 12.37 -9.23
C LYS A 81 15.01 12.25 -7.72
N GLU A 82 14.56 13.22 -6.94
CA GLU A 82 14.81 13.21 -5.49
C GLU A 82 14.06 12.10 -4.79
N PHE A 83 12.85 11.75 -5.23
CA PHE A 83 12.14 10.59 -4.69
C PHE A 83 12.90 9.29 -4.93
N LYS A 84 13.47 9.07 -6.14
CA LYS A 84 14.33 7.90 -6.41
C LYS A 84 15.53 7.86 -5.50
N LYS A 85 16.20 8.99 -5.27
CA LYS A 85 17.34 9.12 -4.36
C LYS A 85 16.93 8.79 -2.91
N ASN A 86 15.79 9.31 -2.46
CA ASN A 86 15.25 9.05 -1.14
C ASN A 86 14.80 7.58 -0.96
N ILE A 87 14.30 6.92 -2.01
CA ILE A 87 14.07 5.47 -2.01
C ILE A 87 15.38 4.71 -1.76
N LEU A 88 16.45 5.03 -2.47
CA LEU A 88 17.76 4.40 -2.25
C LEU A 88 18.27 4.59 -0.82
N LYS A 89 18.16 5.80 -0.29
CA LYS A 89 18.58 6.15 1.07
C LYS A 89 17.83 5.34 2.13
N ASN A 90 16.50 5.22 2.00
CA ASN A 90 15.65 4.62 3.01
C ASN A 90 15.51 3.09 2.88
N PHE A 91 15.57 2.55 1.66
CA PHE A 91 15.32 1.12 1.39
C PHE A 91 16.50 0.40 0.75
N GLY A 92 17.52 1.11 0.28
CA GLY A 92 18.68 0.54 -0.39
C GLY A 92 19.72 -0.06 0.55
N PRO A 93 20.89 -0.46 0.01
CA PRO A 93 22.01 -0.99 0.79
C PRO A 93 22.38 -0.09 1.96
N GLY A 94 22.63 -0.68 3.12
CA GLY A 94 22.89 0.04 4.36
C GLY A 94 21.65 0.35 5.21
N SER A 95 20.45 0.39 4.62
CA SER A 95 19.21 0.59 5.36
C SER A 95 18.84 -0.61 6.25
N LYS A 96 17.97 -0.34 7.25
CA LYS A 96 17.39 -1.40 8.10
C LYS A 96 16.59 -2.44 7.28
N TYR A 97 15.98 -2.02 6.17
CA TYR A 97 15.24 -2.90 5.27
C TYR A 97 16.17 -3.85 4.51
N TRP A 98 17.28 -3.33 4.00
CA TRP A 98 18.26 -4.12 3.28
C TRP A 98 19.01 -5.11 4.15
N LYS A 99 19.33 -4.71 5.39
CA LYS A 99 19.90 -5.61 6.42
C LYS A 99 18.94 -6.80 6.66
N ASN A 100 17.64 -6.55 6.80
CA ASN A 100 16.65 -7.60 6.97
C ASN A 100 16.47 -8.48 5.73
N LEU A 101 16.62 -7.94 4.52
CA LEU A 101 16.63 -8.73 3.30
C LEU A 101 17.80 -9.73 3.27
N ASN A 102 18.98 -9.31 3.67
CA ASN A 102 20.14 -10.19 3.78
C ASN A 102 19.94 -11.30 4.83
N LEU A 103 19.31 -10.95 5.96
CA LEU A 103 18.96 -11.96 6.97
C LEU A 103 17.95 -12.99 6.47
N ARG A 104 16.98 -12.58 5.62
CA ARG A 104 16.06 -13.54 4.96
C ARG A 104 16.81 -14.59 4.18
N SER A 105 17.79 -14.18 3.37
CA SER A 105 18.61 -15.10 2.58
C SER A 105 19.35 -16.09 3.45
N LYS A 106 19.88 -15.62 4.59
CA LYS A 106 20.59 -16.45 5.58
C LYS A 106 19.68 -17.46 6.25
N TYR A 107 18.47 -17.05 6.68
CA TYR A 107 17.57 -17.89 7.47
C TYR A 107 16.52 -18.67 6.65
N LYS A 108 16.48 -18.51 5.34
CA LYS A 108 15.46 -19.08 4.44
C LYS A 108 15.21 -20.58 4.64
N LYS A 109 16.22 -21.34 5.03
CA LYS A 109 16.14 -22.80 5.25
C LYS A 109 15.71 -23.20 6.67
N VAL A 110 15.61 -22.24 7.60
CA VAL A 110 15.23 -22.51 9.00
C VAL A 110 13.72 -22.47 9.14
N LYS A 111 13.15 -23.46 9.83
CA LYS A 111 11.72 -23.45 10.16
C LYS A 111 11.36 -22.18 10.95
N ASP A 112 10.22 -21.57 10.63
CA ASP A 112 9.70 -20.36 11.28
C ASP A 112 10.65 -19.15 11.26
N TRP A 113 11.58 -19.12 10.30
CA TRP A 113 12.59 -18.08 10.15
C TRP A 113 12.04 -16.65 10.13
N ARG A 114 10.78 -16.47 9.70
CA ARG A 114 10.14 -15.15 9.61
C ARG A 114 10.03 -14.47 10.96
N GLY A 115 9.72 -15.23 12.02
CA GLY A 115 9.67 -14.73 13.39
C GLY A 115 11.04 -14.36 13.97
N MET A 116 12.13 -14.87 13.38
CA MET A 116 13.51 -14.60 13.84
C MET A 116 14.02 -13.22 13.37
N ILE A 117 13.43 -12.64 12.32
CA ILE A 117 13.85 -11.35 11.78
C ILE A 117 13.05 -10.25 12.49
N LYS A 118 13.75 -9.47 13.33
CA LYS A 118 13.19 -8.28 13.98
C LYS A 118 13.26 -7.09 13.03
N GLY A 119 12.18 -6.28 13.01
CA GLY A 119 12.13 -5.03 12.27
C GLY A 119 11.30 -5.09 11.00
N PRO A 120 11.48 -4.12 10.10
CA PRO A 120 10.61 -3.93 8.96
C PRO A 120 10.83 -4.99 7.87
N TRP A 121 9.76 -5.23 7.11
CA TRP A 121 9.77 -6.11 5.96
C TRP A 121 9.79 -5.29 4.67
N ILE A 122 10.76 -5.54 3.79
CA ILE A 122 10.81 -4.91 2.46
C ILE A 122 9.96 -5.72 1.47
N HIS A 123 9.11 -5.04 0.73
CA HIS A 123 8.26 -5.63 -0.29
C HIS A 123 9.02 -5.93 -1.58
N GLN A 124 8.53 -6.88 -2.37
CA GLN A 124 9.21 -7.31 -3.61
C GLN A 124 9.31 -6.16 -4.62
N ASN A 125 8.25 -5.36 -4.80
CA ASN A 125 8.31 -4.19 -5.67
C ASN A 125 9.40 -3.20 -5.26
N ILE A 126 9.58 -2.96 -3.97
CA ILE A 126 10.61 -2.04 -3.47
C ILE A 126 12.01 -2.60 -3.71
N ILE A 127 12.21 -3.92 -3.53
CA ILE A 127 13.49 -4.59 -3.86
C ILE A 127 13.84 -4.39 -5.33
N GLU A 128 12.88 -4.63 -6.22
CA GLU A 128 13.08 -4.44 -7.65
C GLU A 128 13.34 -2.98 -8.00
N THR A 129 12.59 -2.06 -7.40
CA THR A 129 12.76 -0.61 -7.60
C THR A 129 14.16 -0.18 -7.21
N VAL A 130 14.65 -0.55 -6.03
CA VAL A 130 16.02 -0.24 -5.57
C VAL A 130 17.06 -0.77 -6.56
N ASN A 131 16.93 -2.03 -6.99
CA ASN A 131 17.87 -2.64 -7.94
C ASN A 131 17.84 -1.95 -9.31
N ASN A 132 16.64 -1.61 -9.80
CA ASN A 132 16.47 -0.94 -11.09
C ASN A 132 17.04 0.49 -11.08
N ILE A 133 16.84 1.25 -9.98
CA ILE A 133 17.43 2.59 -9.82
C ILE A 133 18.95 2.48 -9.79
N LYS A 134 19.52 1.56 -9.01
CA LYS A 134 20.98 1.32 -8.95
C LYS A 134 21.58 0.97 -10.30
N SER A 135 20.84 0.25 -11.13
CA SER A 135 21.26 -0.14 -12.47
C SER A 135 20.90 0.89 -13.54
N ASN A 136 20.47 2.09 -13.16
CA ASN A 136 20.07 3.19 -14.05
C ASN A 136 19.06 2.78 -15.13
N LYS A 137 18.14 1.84 -14.81
CA LYS A 137 17.11 1.42 -15.74
C LYS A 137 16.13 2.56 -16.01
N LYS A 138 15.71 2.72 -17.28
CA LYS A 138 14.70 3.69 -17.70
C LYS A 138 13.41 3.58 -16.90
N ILE A 139 12.97 2.34 -16.61
CA ILE A 139 11.80 2.06 -15.76
C ILE A 139 12.32 1.51 -14.43
N SER A 140 12.10 2.25 -13.35
CA SER A 140 12.53 1.84 -12.00
C SER A 140 11.56 0.93 -11.28
N GLY A 141 10.25 1.04 -11.54
CA GLY A 141 9.24 0.27 -10.83
C GLY A 141 9.35 -1.24 -11.02
N GLY A 142 8.99 -2.00 -9.98
CA GLY A 142 8.92 -3.45 -10.02
C GLY A 142 7.77 -3.96 -10.90
N VAL A 143 7.95 -5.14 -11.51
CA VAL A 143 6.99 -5.77 -12.42
C VAL A 143 6.52 -7.16 -11.99
N LYS A 144 7.25 -7.82 -11.09
CA LYS A 144 7.05 -9.24 -10.76
C LYS A 144 5.82 -9.52 -9.92
N VAL A 145 5.37 -8.53 -9.15
CA VAL A 145 4.24 -8.68 -8.23
C VAL A 145 3.27 -7.52 -8.33
N ASN A 146 2.02 -7.80 -8.03
CA ASN A 146 0.93 -6.81 -8.06
C ASN A 146 0.66 -6.30 -6.64
N GLU A 147 1.59 -5.51 -6.09
CA GLU A 147 1.49 -4.90 -4.76
C GLU A 147 1.00 -3.45 -4.84
N SER A 148 0.56 -2.91 -3.70
CA SER A 148 0.01 -1.55 -3.61
C SER A 148 1.05 -0.46 -3.35
N ASP A 149 2.35 -0.80 -3.38
CA ASP A 149 3.42 0.15 -3.05
C ASP A 149 3.38 1.42 -3.89
N GLY A 150 3.09 1.30 -5.20
CA GLY A 150 2.96 2.46 -6.08
C GLY A 150 1.83 3.41 -5.70
N PHE A 151 0.68 2.85 -5.26
CA PHE A 151 -0.42 3.65 -4.72
C PHE A 151 -0.01 4.35 -3.42
N CYS A 152 0.59 3.62 -2.49
CA CYS A 152 0.99 4.16 -1.19
C CYS A 152 2.07 5.23 -1.32
N ALA A 153 3.02 5.03 -2.23
CA ALA A 153 4.06 6.00 -2.55
C ALA A 153 3.48 7.31 -3.11
N ALA A 154 2.49 7.19 -4.00
CA ALA A 154 1.92 8.35 -4.69
C ALA A 154 0.81 9.06 -3.89
N LEU A 155 0.33 8.49 -2.78
CA LEU A 155 -0.76 9.09 -2.01
C LEU A 155 -0.45 10.50 -1.50
N PRO A 156 0.70 10.80 -0.86
CA PRO A 156 1.03 12.16 -0.46
C PRO A 156 1.11 13.12 -1.64
N TYR A 157 1.67 12.68 -2.76
CA TYR A 157 1.78 13.46 -3.99
C TYR A 157 0.39 13.88 -4.52
N PHE A 158 -0.55 12.94 -4.58
CA PHE A 158 -1.93 13.22 -4.95
C PHE A 158 -2.61 14.21 -3.99
N LEU A 159 -2.45 14.01 -2.68
CA LEU A 159 -3.06 14.87 -1.65
C LEU A 159 -2.45 16.28 -1.60
N TYR A 160 -1.25 16.44 -2.11
CA TYR A 160 -0.60 17.74 -2.29
C TYR A 160 -1.20 18.55 -3.44
N GLY A 161 -1.98 17.92 -4.32
CA GLY A 161 -2.75 18.59 -5.38
C GLY A 161 -2.17 18.46 -6.79
N TYR A 162 -1.29 17.51 -7.03
CA TYR A 162 -0.77 17.23 -8.36
C TYR A 162 -1.81 16.50 -9.25
N ASP A 163 -1.71 16.71 -10.55
CA ASP A 163 -2.62 16.13 -11.54
C ASP A 163 -2.42 14.62 -11.77
N PHE A 164 -3.41 13.97 -12.40
CA PHE A 164 -3.38 12.53 -12.64
C PHE A 164 -2.28 12.08 -13.63
N LYS A 165 -1.81 12.96 -14.53
CA LYS A 165 -0.75 12.62 -15.49
C LYS A 165 0.61 12.55 -14.80
N SER A 166 0.91 13.51 -13.94
CA SER A 166 2.12 13.50 -13.13
C SER A 166 2.07 12.40 -12.06
N LEU A 167 0.88 12.12 -11.49
CA LEU A 167 0.64 11.04 -10.54
C LEU A 167 1.01 9.66 -11.12
N GLU A 168 0.67 9.37 -12.39
CA GLU A 168 1.05 8.13 -13.05
C GLU A 168 2.57 7.94 -13.09
N LYS A 169 3.34 8.99 -13.33
CA LYS A 169 4.80 8.93 -13.34
C LYS A 169 5.35 8.52 -11.97
N ILE A 170 4.82 9.11 -10.89
CA ILE A 170 5.21 8.76 -9.52
C ILE A 170 4.89 7.30 -9.19
N ILE A 171 3.68 6.83 -9.53
CA ILE A 171 3.30 5.42 -9.34
C ILE A 171 4.31 4.50 -10.04
N ARG A 172 4.70 4.84 -11.28
CA ARG A 172 5.63 4.05 -12.11
C ARG A 172 7.06 4.03 -11.60
N ILE A 173 7.45 4.94 -10.72
CA ILE A 173 8.77 4.87 -10.05
C ILE A 173 8.84 3.59 -9.19
N VAL A 174 7.73 3.20 -8.57
CA VAL A 174 7.67 2.09 -7.60
C VAL A 174 7.07 0.83 -8.20
N THR A 175 6.09 0.94 -9.11
CA THR A 175 5.52 -0.22 -9.81
C THR A 175 5.34 0.04 -11.29
N ALA A 176 5.81 -0.89 -12.12
CA ALA A 176 5.61 -0.89 -13.57
C ALA A 176 4.58 -1.94 -14.02
N SER A 177 4.00 -2.71 -13.11
CA SER A 177 2.89 -3.61 -13.39
C SER A 177 1.69 -2.83 -13.92
N LYS A 178 1.22 -3.16 -15.14
CA LYS A 178 0.04 -2.53 -15.75
C LYS A 178 -1.22 -2.67 -14.91
N ILE A 179 -1.36 -3.81 -14.23
CA ILE A 179 -2.48 -4.12 -13.35
C ILE A 179 -2.43 -3.25 -12.10
N SER A 180 -1.29 -3.24 -11.39
CA SER A 180 -1.10 -2.42 -10.18
C SER A 180 -1.31 -0.93 -10.45
N LEU A 181 -0.83 -0.43 -11.59
CA LEU A 181 -1.06 0.94 -12.02
C LEU A 181 -2.55 1.25 -12.17
N LYS A 182 -3.31 0.40 -12.87
CA LYS A 182 -4.76 0.60 -13.07
C LYS A 182 -5.50 0.62 -11.74
N TYR A 183 -5.18 -0.30 -10.82
CA TYR A 183 -5.79 -0.32 -9.49
C TYR A 183 -5.39 0.89 -8.64
N ALA A 184 -4.15 1.36 -8.74
CA ALA A 184 -3.71 2.58 -8.07
C ALA A 184 -4.50 3.79 -8.57
N LEU A 185 -4.62 3.97 -9.88
CA LEU A 185 -5.40 5.05 -10.48
C LEU A 185 -6.89 4.97 -10.10
N ALA A 186 -7.49 3.77 -10.09
CA ALA A 186 -8.87 3.59 -9.65
C ALA A 186 -9.07 4.03 -8.18
N LYS A 187 -8.13 3.69 -7.29
CA LYS A 187 -8.16 4.15 -5.89
C LYS A 187 -8.08 5.67 -5.79
N PHE A 188 -7.23 6.33 -6.60
CA PHE A 188 -7.14 7.78 -6.61
C PHE A 188 -8.42 8.44 -7.14
N TYR A 189 -9.08 7.89 -8.16
CA TYR A 189 -10.39 8.38 -8.57
C TYR A 189 -11.44 8.26 -7.46
N ILE A 190 -11.45 7.15 -6.73
CA ILE A 190 -12.37 6.96 -5.59
C ILE A 190 -12.09 7.98 -4.48
N ILE A 191 -10.81 8.23 -4.17
CA ILE A 191 -10.43 9.26 -3.20
C ILE A 191 -10.83 10.65 -3.68
N ASP A 192 -10.61 10.97 -4.95
CA ASP A 192 -11.01 12.25 -5.55
C ASP A 192 -12.52 12.49 -5.43
N PHE A 193 -13.35 11.47 -5.73
CA PHE A 193 -14.80 11.55 -5.52
C PHE A 193 -15.16 11.77 -4.04
N ALA A 194 -14.46 11.10 -3.11
CA ALA A 194 -14.68 11.28 -1.68
C ALA A 194 -14.32 12.71 -1.24
N LEU A 195 -13.19 13.25 -1.70
CA LEU A 195 -12.76 14.61 -1.39
C LEU A 195 -13.69 15.68 -1.98
N LYS A 196 -14.39 15.35 -3.07
CA LYS A 196 -15.43 16.19 -3.68
C LYS A 196 -16.81 16.03 -3.03
N GLY A 197 -16.90 15.26 -1.96
CA GLY A 197 -18.14 15.11 -1.17
C GLY A 197 -19.12 14.07 -1.69
N ALA A 198 -18.69 13.14 -2.55
CA ALA A 198 -19.55 12.06 -3.00
C ALA A 198 -19.99 11.18 -1.81
N LYS A 199 -21.32 10.95 -1.67
CA LYS A 199 -21.88 10.07 -0.62
C LYS A 199 -21.42 8.61 -0.75
N ASP A 200 -21.29 8.12 -1.97
CA ASP A 200 -20.74 6.80 -2.30
C ASP A 200 -19.70 6.94 -3.43
N PRO A 201 -18.43 7.24 -3.07
CA PRO A 201 -17.35 7.44 -4.04
C PRO A 201 -17.09 6.21 -4.92
N VAL A 202 -17.34 5.01 -4.39
CA VAL A 202 -17.18 3.75 -5.13
C VAL A 202 -18.28 3.59 -6.18
N HIS A 203 -19.51 3.99 -5.85
CA HIS A 203 -20.62 4.01 -6.82
C HIS A 203 -20.34 5.01 -7.94
N GLU A 204 -19.86 6.20 -7.61
CA GLU A 204 -19.49 7.21 -8.62
C GLU A 204 -18.39 6.72 -9.55
N PHE A 205 -17.38 6.02 -9.01
CA PHE A 205 -16.36 5.37 -9.85
C PHE A 205 -16.98 4.35 -10.81
N ILE A 206 -17.83 3.45 -10.33
CA ILE A 206 -18.52 2.46 -11.18
C ILE A 206 -19.34 3.16 -12.27
N LYS A 207 -20.14 4.17 -11.92
CA LYS A 207 -20.99 4.93 -12.84
C LYS A 207 -20.16 5.57 -13.95
N ARG A 208 -19.06 6.26 -13.58
CA ARG A 208 -18.18 6.95 -14.51
C ARG A 208 -17.43 6.02 -15.44
N PHE A 209 -16.94 4.90 -14.93
CA PHE A 209 -16.02 4.02 -15.67
C PHE A 209 -16.67 2.71 -16.18
N LYS A 210 -17.98 2.50 -16.04
CA LYS A 210 -18.68 1.26 -16.47
C LYS A 210 -18.47 0.89 -17.95
N LYS A 211 -18.30 1.88 -18.83
CA LYS A 211 -18.06 1.72 -20.28
C LYS A 211 -16.58 1.85 -20.66
N ASN A 212 -15.70 2.18 -19.73
CA ASN A 212 -14.30 2.40 -20.01
C ASN A 212 -13.55 1.06 -20.04
N THR A 213 -12.97 0.72 -21.18
CA THR A 213 -12.25 -0.55 -21.40
C THR A 213 -11.05 -0.72 -20.46
N SER A 214 -10.35 0.37 -20.16
CA SER A 214 -9.17 0.34 -19.27
C SER A 214 -9.51 -0.04 -17.83
N PHE A 215 -10.71 0.30 -17.34
CA PHE A 215 -11.15 0.00 -15.97
C PHE A 215 -12.20 -1.11 -15.89
N LYS A 216 -12.60 -1.74 -17.02
CA LYS A 216 -13.65 -2.77 -17.06
C LYS A 216 -13.44 -3.89 -16.03
N VAL A 217 -12.21 -4.41 -15.93
CA VAL A 217 -11.86 -5.48 -14.97
C VAL A 217 -12.11 -4.99 -13.55
N ILE A 218 -11.59 -3.82 -13.20
CA ILE A 218 -11.70 -3.25 -11.85
C ILE A 218 -13.14 -2.98 -11.47
N VAL A 219 -13.92 -2.42 -12.38
CA VAL A 219 -15.37 -2.20 -12.16
C VAL A 219 -16.10 -3.51 -11.88
N ASN A 220 -15.76 -4.59 -12.61
CA ASN A 220 -16.35 -5.91 -12.39
C ASN A 220 -15.92 -6.50 -11.03
N ASP A 221 -14.66 -6.38 -10.66
CA ASP A 221 -14.14 -6.85 -9.37
C ASP A 221 -14.82 -6.12 -8.20
N ILE A 222 -14.94 -4.80 -8.29
CA ILE A 222 -15.65 -4.00 -7.28
C ILE A 222 -17.12 -4.45 -7.15
N LYS A 223 -17.82 -4.65 -8.29
CA LYS A 223 -19.20 -5.16 -8.26
C LYS A 223 -19.29 -6.54 -7.62
N LYS A 224 -18.37 -7.45 -7.93
CA LYS A 224 -18.30 -8.79 -7.33
C LYS A 224 -18.09 -8.70 -5.81
N ILE A 225 -17.14 -7.90 -5.36
CA ILE A 225 -16.86 -7.67 -3.94
C ILE A 225 -18.10 -7.09 -3.23
N ARG A 226 -18.79 -6.10 -3.81
CA ARG A 226 -20.03 -5.55 -3.23
C ARG A 226 -21.12 -6.58 -3.09
N ARG A 227 -21.32 -7.45 -4.08
CA ARG A 227 -22.30 -8.56 -3.99
C ARG A 227 -21.94 -9.57 -2.91
N LEU A 228 -20.68 -9.88 -2.74
CA LEU A 228 -20.20 -10.76 -1.66
C LEU A 228 -20.40 -10.09 -0.29
N ASN A 229 -20.12 -8.81 -0.19
CA ASN A 229 -20.22 -8.03 1.04
C ASN A 229 -21.66 -7.85 1.54
N SER A 230 -22.66 -7.84 0.65
CA SER A 230 -24.06 -7.85 1.10
C SER A 230 -24.47 -9.10 1.87
N LYS A 231 -23.66 -10.18 1.80
CA LYS A 231 -23.85 -11.45 2.51
C LYS A 231 -23.04 -11.57 3.80
N PHE A 232 -22.14 -10.61 4.10
CA PHE A 232 -21.24 -10.66 5.25
C PHE A 232 -21.50 -9.52 6.24
N HIS A 233 -21.28 -9.79 7.51
CA HIS A 233 -21.46 -8.80 8.58
C HIS A 233 -20.55 -7.55 8.38
N PRO A 234 -21.01 -6.31 8.63
CA PRO A 234 -20.26 -5.07 8.38
C PRO A 234 -18.85 -5.00 8.99
N ILE A 235 -18.61 -5.67 10.11
CA ILE A 235 -17.30 -5.71 10.78
C ILE A 235 -16.27 -6.47 9.94
N THR A 236 -16.65 -7.59 9.34
CA THR A 236 -15.78 -8.42 8.48
C THR A 236 -15.33 -7.63 7.25
N ILE A 237 -16.22 -6.79 6.70
CA ILE A 237 -15.96 -5.95 5.53
C ILE A 237 -14.95 -4.87 5.83
N LYS A 238 -15.10 -4.16 6.95
CA LYS A 238 -14.18 -3.07 7.34
C LYS A 238 -12.75 -3.58 7.50
N THR A 239 -12.56 -4.73 8.14
CA THR A 239 -11.23 -5.29 8.39
C THR A 239 -10.58 -5.85 7.11
N VAL A 240 -11.36 -6.52 6.26
CA VAL A 240 -10.87 -7.11 5.00
C VAL A 240 -10.57 -6.04 3.95
N SER A 241 -11.38 -4.98 3.85
CA SER A 241 -11.15 -3.90 2.89
C SER A 241 -9.84 -3.14 3.13
N TYR A 242 -9.38 -3.03 4.36
CA TYR A 242 -8.11 -2.35 4.67
C TYR A 242 -6.88 -3.25 4.46
N THR A 243 -7.01 -4.58 4.60
CA THR A 243 -5.91 -5.53 4.42
C THR A 243 -5.84 -6.15 3.03
N HIS A 244 -6.94 -6.12 2.24
CA HIS A 244 -7.10 -6.82 0.96
C HIS A 244 -7.46 -5.92 -0.22
N LEU A 245 -7.21 -4.63 -0.16
CA LEU A 245 -7.00 -3.84 -1.36
C LEU A 245 -5.63 -4.14 -2.02
N THR A 246 -4.85 -5.05 -1.46
CA THR A 246 -3.88 -5.83 -2.19
C THR A 246 -4.66 -6.84 -3.03
N LEU A 247 -4.50 -6.79 -4.34
CA LEU A 247 -5.01 -7.77 -5.30
C LEU A 247 -4.85 -9.19 -4.76
N PRO A 248 -5.81 -10.10 -5.04
CA PRO A 248 -5.55 -11.51 -4.81
C PRO A 248 -4.27 -11.88 -5.56
N THR A 249 -3.19 -12.04 -4.83
CA THR A 249 -2.03 -12.74 -5.31
C THR A 249 -2.44 -14.20 -5.31
N THR A 250 -2.61 -14.75 -6.49
CA THR A 250 -2.87 -16.15 -6.81
C THR A 250 -4.34 -16.60 -6.77
N LEU A 251 -4.89 -16.80 -7.92
CA LEU A 251 -5.38 -18.10 -8.34
C LEU A 251 -4.24 -18.84 -9.00
#